data_b21f6252d853ccdebf4d386cfef0da00
#
_entry.id   b21f6252d853ccdebf4d386cfef0da00
#
_cell.length_a   1.000
_cell.length_b   1.000
_cell.length_c   1.000
_cell.angle_alpha   90.00
_cell.angle_beta   90.00
_cell.angle_gamma   90.00
#
_symmetry.space_group_name_H-M   'P 1'
#
loop_
_entity.id
_entity.type
_entity.pdbx_description
1 polymer ?
#
loop_
_entity_poly.entity_id
_entity_poly.type
_entity_poly.pdbx_seq_one_letter_code
_entity_poly.pdbx_strand_id
1 'polypeptide(L)'
;MKIMTFLLLSLTLLACNPDAPKPPGLPSNLNTQLTITNGEVHVLATADSVNFYTVTFFDNNDTVTVESQDGQATHVFNSSGTYKIRTRAHTIQSAYIEKTEDVLITISTGATGAPTSGFISPLTYPNYTLVWQDEFNGASLSSDWTYDLGTGSWGWGNNELQYYKQENAVVSDGLLTITAKSENFNSSNYTSSRIKTQGIKSWKYGRIDVRAALPYGQGIWPAIWMLGDNITSAGWPACGEIDIMEMVGGAGANDRTTHGTVHWSNAGTHAQYGGSKSLTSGKFADNFHVFSITWDANSIHWLLDNVEFHSVDTSPAEMAEFREKFFIILNVA
;
A
#
# COMPACT_ATOMS: atom_id res chain seq x y z
N MET A 1 -49.20 25.65 72.74
CA MET A 1 -48.26 26.71 72.30
C MET A 1 -47.52 26.24 71.05
N LYS A 2 -48.03 26.68 69.91
CA LYS A 2 -47.42 26.27 68.61
C LYS A 2 -46.44 27.34 68.22
N ILE A 3 -45.15 26.97 68.05
CA ILE A 3 -44.07 27.83 67.56
C ILE A 3 -44.08 27.67 66.05
N MET A 4 -44.27 28.78 65.34
CA MET A 4 -44.27 28.87 63.91
C MET A 4 -42.88 29.41 63.47
N THR A 5 -42.07 28.53 62.87
CA THR A 5 -40.74 28.91 62.38
C THR A 5 -40.88 29.51 60.97
N PHE A 6 -40.50 30.76 60.80
CA PHE A 6 -40.42 31.44 59.50
C PHE A 6 -39.13 31.08 58.82
N LEU A 7 -39.24 30.45 57.63
CA LEU A 7 -38.07 30.20 56.76
C LEU A 7 -37.85 31.42 55.84
N LEU A 8 -36.82 32.16 56.09
CA LEU A 8 -36.41 33.29 55.24
C LEU A 8 -35.71 32.71 53.96
N LEU A 9 -36.34 32.80 52.79
CA LEU A 9 -35.80 32.46 51.52
C LEU A 9 -34.98 33.65 51.01
N SER A 10 -33.65 33.59 51.09
CA SER A 10 -32.77 34.61 50.51
C SER A 10 -32.68 34.40 49.00
N LEU A 11 -33.26 35.29 48.24
CA LEU A 11 -33.14 35.35 46.79
C LEU A 11 -31.79 36.02 46.43
N THR A 12 -30.73 35.24 46.10
CA THR A 12 -29.49 35.79 45.53
C THR A 12 -29.71 36.11 44.06
N LEU A 13 -29.81 37.37 43.73
CA LEU A 13 -29.72 37.86 42.38
C LEU A 13 -28.27 37.66 41.87
N LEU A 14 -28.06 36.68 40.99
CA LEU A 14 -26.83 36.60 40.20
C LEU A 14 -26.81 37.82 39.28
N ALA A 15 -25.96 38.81 39.60
CA ALA A 15 -25.63 39.89 38.70
C ALA A 15 -24.93 39.33 37.48
N CYS A 16 -25.51 39.51 36.28
CA CYS A 16 -24.81 39.31 35.03
C CYS A 16 -23.59 40.26 34.97
N ASN A 17 -22.38 39.70 34.98
CA ASN A 17 -21.18 40.48 34.74
C ASN A 17 -21.12 40.83 33.24
N PRO A 18 -21.24 42.10 32.85
CA PRO A 18 -21.25 42.52 31.44
C PRO A 18 -19.89 42.30 30.74
N ASP A 19 -18.82 42.06 31.49
CA ASP A 19 -17.45 41.78 31.02
C ASP A 19 -17.07 40.32 30.97
N ALA A 20 -18.02 39.39 31.18
CA ALA A 20 -17.73 37.98 31.01
C ALA A 20 -17.35 37.69 29.54
N PRO A 21 -16.22 37.02 29.28
CA PRO A 21 -15.83 36.72 27.90
C PRO A 21 -16.93 35.93 27.21
N LYS A 22 -17.35 36.38 26.03
CA LYS A 22 -18.37 35.72 25.24
C LYS A 22 -17.91 34.27 25.02
N PRO A 23 -18.73 33.25 25.26
CA PRO A 23 -18.35 31.86 25.00
C PRO A 23 -17.91 31.73 23.52
N PRO A 24 -16.83 30.99 23.25
CA PRO A 24 -16.36 30.79 21.90
C PRO A 24 -17.47 30.16 21.06
N GLY A 25 -17.58 30.62 19.80
CA GLY A 25 -18.52 30.04 18.85
C GLY A 25 -18.24 28.55 18.64
N LEU A 26 -19.24 27.80 18.23
CA LEU A 26 -19.03 26.41 17.79
C LEU A 26 -18.34 26.39 16.43
N PRO A 27 -17.52 25.35 16.14
CA PRO A 27 -17.06 25.07 14.78
C PRO A 27 -18.23 24.84 13.83
N SER A 28 -17.98 24.84 12.53
CA SER A 28 -18.99 24.53 11.51
C SER A 28 -18.39 23.68 10.39
N ASN A 29 -19.24 23.11 9.53
CA ASN A 29 -18.86 22.37 8.33
C ASN A 29 -17.90 21.18 8.59
N LEU A 30 -18.13 20.43 9.68
CA LEU A 30 -17.35 19.22 9.96
C LEU A 30 -17.55 18.18 8.86
N ASN A 31 -16.48 17.87 8.15
CA ASN A 31 -16.39 16.79 7.17
C ASN A 31 -15.34 15.77 7.61
N THR A 32 -15.55 14.49 7.26
CA THR A 32 -14.64 13.40 7.55
C THR A 32 -14.41 12.59 6.27
N GLN A 33 -13.17 12.28 5.97
CA GLN A 33 -12.77 11.30 4.97
C GLN A 33 -12.14 10.12 5.69
N LEU A 34 -12.59 8.91 5.35
CA LEU A 34 -12.10 7.66 5.93
C LEU A 34 -11.39 6.85 4.85
N THR A 35 -10.16 6.44 5.11
CA THR A 35 -9.45 5.45 4.32
C THR A 35 -9.27 4.22 5.19
N ILE A 36 -9.68 3.05 4.67
CA ILE A 36 -9.67 1.78 5.41
C ILE A 36 -8.83 0.79 4.63
N THR A 37 -7.82 0.22 5.28
CA THR A 37 -6.94 -0.79 4.68
C THR A 37 -6.69 -1.89 5.70
N ASN A 38 -7.27 -3.07 5.47
CA ASN A 38 -7.06 -4.28 6.28
C ASN A 38 -7.06 -4.03 7.80
N GLY A 39 -8.12 -3.42 8.30
CA GLY A 39 -8.26 -3.13 9.74
C GLY A 39 -7.70 -1.79 10.18
N GLU A 40 -6.80 -1.16 9.44
CA GLU A 40 -6.32 0.17 9.73
C GLU A 40 -7.25 1.23 9.14
N VAL A 41 -7.65 2.18 9.97
CA VAL A 41 -8.50 3.31 9.59
C VAL A 41 -7.73 4.61 9.76
N HIS A 42 -7.61 5.35 8.68
CA HIS A 42 -7.13 6.72 8.67
C HIS A 42 -8.33 7.66 8.56
N VAL A 43 -8.43 8.59 9.47
CA VAL A 43 -9.44 9.66 9.47
C VAL A 43 -8.74 10.96 9.10
N LEU A 44 -9.31 11.69 8.15
CA LEU A 44 -8.97 13.09 7.88
C LEU A 44 -10.22 13.93 8.11
N ALA A 45 -10.21 14.73 9.16
CA ALA A 45 -11.29 15.63 9.52
C ALA A 45 -10.95 17.07 9.11
N THR A 46 -11.95 17.80 8.61
CA THR A 46 -11.87 19.24 8.32
C THR A 46 -13.10 19.96 8.88
N ALA A 47 -12.92 21.17 9.40
CA ALA A 47 -14.01 22.03 9.86
C ALA A 47 -13.58 23.50 9.84
N ASP A 48 -14.56 24.42 9.83
CA ASP A 48 -14.30 25.84 9.94
C ASP A 48 -14.25 26.27 11.42
N SER A 49 -13.42 27.25 11.75
CA SER A 49 -13.27 27.82 13.10
C SER A 49 -12.92 26.78 14.15
N VAL A 50 -12.06 25.84 13.80
CA VAL A 50 -11.61 24.75 14.66
C VAL A 50 -10.23 25.05 15.23
N ASN A 51 -9.97 24.65 16.48
CA ASN A 51 -8.66 24.72 17.11
C ASN A 51 -7.99 23.34 17.19
N PHE A 52 -8.78 22.29 17.37
CA PHE A 52 -8.28 20.90 17.39
C PHE A 52 -9.42 19.92 17.16
N TYR A 53 -9.07 18.67 16.88
CA TYR A 53 -10.00 17.56 16.72
C TYR A 53 -9.78 16.49 17.78
N THR A 54 -10.85 15.74 18.12
CA THR A 54 -10.72 14.45 18.79
C THR A 54 -11.44 13.39 17.97
N VAL A 55 -10.74 12.32 17.65
CA VAL A 55 -11.31 11.15 16.97
C VAL A 55 -11.34 9.99 17.96
N THR A 56 -12.52 9.46 18.19
CA THR A 56 -12.76 8.34 19.10
C THR A 56 -13.13 7.11 18.29
N PHE A 57 -12.33 6.06 18.40
CA PHE A 57 -12.56 4.74 17.84
C PHE A 57 -13.16 3.85 18.93
N PHE A 58 -14.35 3.28 18.68
CA PHE A 58 -15.01 2.35 19.58
C PHE A 58 -14.70 0.92 19.10
N ASP A 59 -13.70 0.30 19.75
CA ASP A 59 -13.21 -1.02 19.40
C ASP A 59 -13.68 -2.06 20.42
N ASN A 60 -14.84 -2.67 20.17
CA ASN A 60 -15.47 -3.66 21.03
C ASN A 60 -15.60 -3.19 22.48
N ASN A 61 -14.71 -3.66 23.37
CA ASN A 61 -14.70 -3.33 24.79
C ASN A 61 -13.72 -2.20 25.14
N ASP A 62 -13.04 -1.64 24.14
CA ASP A 62 -12.05 -0.57 24.30
C ASP A 62 -12.49 0.70 23.57
N THR A 63 -11.95 1.82 24.00
CA THR A 63 -12.22 3.12 23.39
C THR A 63 -10.91 3.90 23.29
N VAL A 64 -10.44 4.10 22.07
CA VAL A 64 -9.23 4.87 21.80
C VAL A 64 -9.60 6.25 21.29
N THR A 65 -9.09 7.30 21.94
CA THR A 65 -9.30 8.69 21.50
C THR A 65 -7.96 9.32 21.14
N VAL A 66 -7.88 9.85 19.92
CA VAL A 66 -6.73 10.59 19.40
C VAL A 66 -7.11 12.07 19.34
N GLU A 67 -6.29 12.93 19.96
CA GLU A 67 -6.37 14.39 19.77
C GLU A 67 -5.40 14.80 18.65
N SER A 68 -5.87 15.68 17.76
CA SER A 68 -5.12 16.08 16.56
C SER A 68 -5.34 17.56 16.26
N GLN A 69 -4.27 18.26 15.86
CA GLN A 69 -4.34 19.66 15.44
C GLN A 69 -4.66 19.81 13.94
N ASP A 70 -4.31 18.80 13.15
CA ASP A 70 -4.46 18.78 11.69
C ASP A 70 -5.63 17.91 11.20
N GLY A 71 -6.40 17.34 12.13
CA GLY A 71 -7.54 16.49 11.83
C GLY A 71 -7.20 15.06 11.44
N GLN A 72 -5.94 14.65 11.51
CA GLN A 72 -5.53 13.30 11.18
C GLN A 72 -5.53 12.40 12.42
N ALA A 73 -6.10 11.21 12.28
CA ALA A 73 -6.07 10.17 13.30
C ALA A 73 -6.04 8.79 12.66
N THR A 74 -5.34 7.86 13.29
CA THR A 74 -5.22 6.48 12.82
C THR A 74 -5.50 5.51 13.96
N HIS A 75 -6.18 4.40 13.64
CA HIS A 75 -6.41 3.28 14.57
C HIS A 75 -6.43 1.95 13.79
N VAL A 76 -5.95 0.88 14.43
CA VAL A 76 -5.98 -0.48 13.90
C VAL A 76 -6.97 -1.32 14.68
N PHE A 77 -8.02 -1.78 14.00
CA PHE A 77 -8.96 -2.77 14.55
C PHE A 77 -8.40 -4.18 14.30
N ASN A 78 -8.51 -5.07 15.27
CA ASN A 78 -7.96 -6.42 15.21
C ASN A 78 -8.99 -7.51 14.85
N SER A 79 -10.22 -7.13 14.51
CA SER A 79 -11.27 -8.07 14.06
C SER A 79 -12.21 -7.40 13.07
N SER A 80 -12.74 -8.19 12.13
CA SER A 80 -13.77 -7.71 11.20
C SER A 80 -15.06 -7.43 11.96
N GLY A 81 -15.76 -6.36 11.58
CA GLY A 81 -17.01 -5.96 12.24
C GLY A 81 -17.45 -4.56 11.80
N THR A 82 -18.60 -4.15 12.30
CA THR A 82 -19.05 -2.76 12.15
C THR A 82 -18.72 -2.01 13.43
N TYR A 83 -17.91 -0.99 13.30
CA TYR A 83 -17.40 -0.17 14.40
C TYR A 83 -17.91 1.26 14.30
N LYS A 84 -17.96 1.97 15.41
CA LYS A 84 -18.28 3.40 15.43
C LYS A 84 -17.01 4.23 15.51
N ILE A 85 -16.98 5.30 14.71
CA ILE A 85 -15.95 6.33 14.79
C ILE A 85 -16.64 7.65 15.03
N ARG A 86 -16.26 8.35 16.11
CA ARG A 86 -16.79 9.66 16.44
C ARG A 86 -15.70 10.71 16.31
N THR A 87 -15.93 11.66 15.43
CA THR A 87 -15.05 12.81 15.21
C THR A 87 -15.69 14.06 15.81
N ARG A 88 -14.93 14.81 16.59
CA ARG A 88 -15.30 16.12 17.12
C ARG A 88 -14.34 17.18 16.62
N ALA A 89 -14.86 18.29 16.18
CA ALA A 89 -14.12 19.52 15.95
C ALA A 89 -14.39 20.48 17.10
N HIS A 90 -13.34 21.05 17.68
CA HIS A 90 -13.40 21.84 18.92
C HIS A 90 -12.89 23.26 18.69
N THR A 91 -13.59 24.25 19.27
CA THR A 91 -13.00 25.56 19.55
C THR A 91 -12.37 25.59 20.95
N ILE A 92 -13.00 24.93 21.93
CA ILE A 92 -12.45 24.58 23.24
C ILE A 92 -13.00 23.22 23.64
N GLN A 93 -12.47 22.58 24.70
CA GLN A 93 -12.84 21.23 25.14
C GLN A 93 -14.36 21.03 25.30
N SER A 94 -15.09 22.06 25.77
CA SER A 94 -16.54 21.99 26.01
C SER A 94 -17.40 22.53 24.87
N ALA A 95 -16.80 23.12 23.83
CA ALA A 95 -17.48 23.69 22.66
C ALA A 95 -17.03 23.00 21.38
N TYR A 96 -17.84 22.07 20.90
CA TYR A 96 -17.54 21.25 19.72
C TYR A 96 -18.82 20.93 18.94
N ILE A 97 -18.62 20.52 17.69
CA ILE A 97 -19.58 19.76 16.89
C ILE A 97 -19.07 18.36 16.67
N GLU A 98 -19.96 17.37 16.49
CA GLU A 98 -19.54 15.98 16.30
C GLU A 98 -20.25 15.31 15.14
N LYS A 99 -19.58 14.32 14.57
CA LYS A 99 -20.11 13.37 13.61
C LYS A 99 -19.74 11.96 14.06
N THR A 100 -20.70 11.05 14.03
CA THR A 100 -20.47 9.62 14.31
C THR A 100 -20.86 8.81 13.09
N GLU A 101 -20.01 7.90 12.69
CA GLU A 101 -20.18 7.06 11.51
C GLU A 101 -20.01 5.59 11.90
N ASP A 102 -20.88 4.73 11.34
CA ASP A 102 -20.69 3.29 11.39
C ASP A 102 -19.81 2.88 10.22
N VAL A 103 -18.72 2.20 10.53
CA VAL A 103 -17.67 1.84 9.58
C VAL A 103 -17.53 0.33 9.53
N LEU A 104 -17.73 -0.26 8.37
CA LEU A 104 -17.47 -1.68 8.17
C LEU A 104 -15.96 -1.89 8.03
N ILE A 105 -15.39 -2.56 8.99
CA ILE A 105 -14.01 -3.02 8.97
C ILE A 105 -14.02 -4.47 8.49
N THR A 106 -13.33 -4.72 7.39
CA THR A 106 -13.05 -6.07 6.93
C THR A 106 -11.57 -6.32 7.13
N ILE A 107 -11.24 -7.17 8.08
CA ILE A 107 -9.90 -7.71 8.21
C ILE A 107 -9.86 -8.96 7.37
N SER A 108 -9.07 -8.89 6.34
CA SER A 108 -8.75 -10.06 5.57
C SER A 108 -7.97 -11.01 6.47
N THR A 109 -8.54 -12.15 6.75
CA THR A 109 -7.78 -13.28 7.30
C THR A 109 -6.90 -13.88 6.21
N GLY A 110 -6.36 -13.05 5.33
CA GLY A 110 -5.48 -13.32 4.19
C GLY A 110 -5.45 -14.76 3.71
N ALA A 111 -5.13 -15.01 2.46
CA ALA A 111 -4.81 -16.36 2.00
C ALA A 111 -3.98 -17.05 3.09
N THR A 112 -4.36 -18.26 3.50
CA THR A 112 -3.79 -18.99 4.63
C THR A 112 -2.25 -18.86 4.64
N GLY A 113 -1.70 -18.00 5.52
CA GLY A 113 -0.26 -17.74 5.62
C GLY A 113 0.23 -16.34 5.21
N ALA A 114 -0.63 -15.44 4.71
CA ALA A 114 -0.22 -14.05 4.46
C ALA A 114 -0.07 -13.30 5.80
N PRO A 115 0.94 -12.43 5.95
CA PRO A 115 1.08 -11.60 7.14
C PRO A 115 -0.07 -10.58 7.25
N THR A 116 -0.38 -10.18 8.49
CA THR A 116 -1.42 -9.18 8.78
C THR A 116 -0.85 -7.80 9.08
N SER A 117 0.47 -7.66 9.07
CA SER A 117 1.20 -6.43 9.42
C SER A 117 2.28 -6.11 8.39
N GLY A 118 2.88 -4.94 8.52
CA GLY A 118 3.99 -4.49 7.69
C GLY A 118 3.86 -3.03 7.26
N PHE A 119 4.69 -2.64 6.31
CA PHE A 119 4.69 -1.28 5.77
C PHE A 119 3.49 -1.04 4.85
N ILE A 120 3.10 0.23 4.72
CA ILE A 120 1.98 0.69 3.92
C ILE A 120 2.52 1.67 2.87
N SER A 121 2.01 1.58 1.64
CA SER A 121 2.24 2.59 0.62
C SER A 121 1.20 3.70 0.78
N PRO A 122 1.62 4.96 1.05
CA PRO A 122 0.68 6.08 1.09
C PRO A 122 0.07 6.34 -0.29
N LEU A 123 -1.19 6.76 -0.34
CA LEU A 123 -1.84 7.14 -1.60
C LEU A 123 -1.38 8.51 -2.13
N THR A 124 -0.63 9.27 -1.33
CA THR A 124 -0.17 10.61 -1.69
C THR A 124 1.30 10.81 -1.35
N TYR A 125 2.03 11.40 -2.28
CA TYR A 125 3.41 11.84 -2.10
C TYR A 125 3.55 13.31 -2.53
N PRO A 126 4.39 14.11 -1.87
CA PRO A 126 4.69 15.46 -2.34
C PRO A 126 5.19 15.45 -3.79
N ASN A 127 4.63 16.31 -4.61
CA ASN A 127 4.96 16.48 -6.04
C ASN A 127 4.57 15.30 -6.97
N TYR A 128 3.78 14.34 -6.49
CA TYR A 128 3.21 13.27 -7.32
C TYR A 128 1.69 13.37 -7.34
N THR A 129 1.12 12.99 -8.46
CA THR A 129 -0.32 12.79 -8.62
C THR A 129 -0.57 11.31 -8.86
N LEU A 130 -1.47 10.70 -8.08
CA LEU A 130 -1.87 9.31 -8.30
C LEU A 130 -2.57 9.19 -9.65
N VAL A 131 -2.04 8.35 -10.53
CA VAL A 131 -2.56 8.14 -11.89
C VAL A 131 -3.18 6.76 -12.08
N TRP A 132 -2.81 5.79 -11.25
CA TRP A 132 -3.35 4.43 -11.26
C TRP A 132 -3.05 3.72 -9.95
N GLN A 133 -3.96 2.85 -9.54
CA GLN A 133 -3.80 1.92 -8.42
C GLN A 133 -4.64 0.66 -8.65
N ASP A 134 -4.22 -0.46 -8.07
CA ASP A 134 -5.04 -1.66 -7.89
C ASP A 134 -4.81 -2.18 -6.48
N GLU A 135 -5.84 -2.07 -5.65
CA GLU A 135 -5.84 -2.50 -4.26
C GLU A 135 -6.44 -3.90 -4.10
N PHE A 136 -6.72 -4.59 -5.23
CA PHE A 136 -7.26 -5.95 -5.28
C PHE A 136 -8.52 -6.15 -4.41
N ASN A 137 -9.34 -5.12 -4.27
CA ASN A 137 -10.58 -5.13 -3.46
C ASN A 137 -11.75 -5.85 -4.14
N GLY A 138 -11.57 -6.31 -5.38
CA GLY A 138 -12.58 -7.06 -6.14
C GLY A 138 -12.68 -8.53 -5.73
N ALA A 139 -13.59 -9.24 -6.35
CA ALA A 139 -13.71 -10.71 -6.24
C ALA A 139 -12.87 -11.46 -7.30
N SER A 140 -12.21 -10.73 -8.18
CA SER A 140 -11.35 -11.27 -9.25
C SER A 140 -10.35 -10.19 -9.68
N LEU A 141 -9.32 -10.61 -10.42
CA LEU A 141 -8.36 -9.71 -11.03
C LEU A 141 -9.10 -8.72 -11.96
N SER A 142 -8.73 -7.44 -11.88
CA SER A 142 -9.33 -6.39 -12.71
C SER A 142 -8.96 -6.56 -14.19
N SER A 143 -9.69 -5.87 -15.09
CA SER A 143 -9.41 -5.88 -16.52
C SER A 143 -8.12 -5.14 -16.91
N ASP A 144 -7.44 -4.54 -15.97
CA ASP A 144 -6.13 -3.91 -16.19
C ASP A 144 -4.98 -4.93 -16.26
N TRP A 145 -5.28 -6.20 -15.97
CA TRP A 145 -4.32 -7.30 -15.99
C TRP A 145 -4.67 -8.37 -17.02
N THR A 146 -3.66 -8.99 -17.56
CA THR A 146 -3.74 -10.20 -18.38
C THR A 146 -2.71 -11.22 -17.91
N TYR A 147 -2.73 -12.43 -18.49
CA TYR A 147 -1.88 -13.54 -18.05
C TYR A 147 -0.87 -13.91 -19.14
N ASP A 148 0.33 -14.28 -18.71
CA ASP A 148 1.18 -15.17 -19.49
C ASP A 148 0.85 -16.61 -19.07
N LEU A 149 0.65 -17.48 -20.06
CA LEU A 149 0.26 -18.88 -19.85
C LEU A 149 1.31 -19.82 -20.44
N GLY A 150 1.47 -20.96 -19.80
CA GLY A 150 2.36 -22.01 -20.30
C GLY A 150 3.78 -21.92 -19.72
N THR A 151 4.72 -22.49 -20.48
CA THR A 151 6.15 -22.55 -20.09
C THR A 151 7.01 -21.57 -20.84
N GLY A 152 6.44 -20.78 -21.74
CA GLY A 152 7.21 -19.92 -22.64
C GLY A 152 8.22 -20.67 -23.51
N SER A 153 9.06 -19.95 -24.19
CA SER A 153 10.21 -20.53 -24.89
C SER A 153 11.38 -20.66 -23.89
N TRP A 154 11.98 -21.85 -23.79
CA TRP A 154 13.13 -22.10 -22.91
C TRP A 154 12.88 -21.78 -21.43
N GLY A 155 11.68 -22.10 -20.89
CA GLY A 155 11.33 -21.69 -19.54
C GLY A 155 11.43 -20.15 -19.38
N TRP A 156 10.70 -19.44 -20.23
CA TRP A 156 10.68 -17.96 -20.28
C TRP A 156 12.06 -17.30 -20.46
N GLY A 157 13.02 -18.03 -21.05
CA GLY A 157 14.40 -17.58 -21.23
C GLY A 157 15.35 -17.88 -20.07
N ASN A 158 14.86 -18.39 -18.96
CA ASN A 158 15.60 -18.56 -17.70
C ASN A 158 15.67 -20.03 -17.22
N ASN A 159 15.23 -21.01 -18.04
CA ASN A 159 15.04 -22.40 -17.61
C ASN A 159 14.07 -22.57 -16.41
N GLU A 160 13.08 -21.70 -16.31
CA GLU A 160 12.04 -21.77 -15.30
C GLU A 160 11.25 -23.09 -15.44
N LEU A 161 10.88 -23.71 -14.31
CA LEU A 161 10.33 -25.07 -14.28
C LEU A 161 8.81 -25.12 -14.26
N GLN A 162 8.14 -24.02 -13.88
CA GLN A 162 6.69 -23.98 -13.70
C GLN A 162 5.94 -23.78 -15.02
N TYR A 163 4.72 -24.26 -15.01
CA TYR A 163 3.70 -23.87 -15.97
C TYR A 163 2.86 -22.71 -15.38
N TYR A 164 2.81 -21.57 -16.02
CA TYR A 164 1.99 -20.47 -15.59
C TYR A 164 0.52 -20.68 -15.94
N LYS A 165 -0.35 -20.56 -14.94
CA LYS A 165 -1.81 -20.76 -15.03
C LYS A 165 -2.53 -19.57 -14.41
N GLN A 166 -3.70 -19.28 -14.95
CA GLN A 166 -4.59 -18.25 -14.42
C GLN A 166 -5.05 -18.57 -12.99
N GLU A 167 -5.37 -19.82 -12.70
CA GLU A 167 -5.94 -20.27 -11.42
C GLU A 167 -4.98 -20.16 -10.25
N ASN A 168 -3.70 -19.92 -10.51
CA ASN A 168 -2.69 -19.69 -9.48
C ASN A 168 -2.58 -18.23 -9.03
N ALA A 169 -3.34 -17.30 -9.67
CA ALA A 169 -3.51 -15.92 -9.22
C ALA A 169 -4.96 -15.72 -8.77
N VAL A 170 -5.16 -15.47 -7.50
CA VAL A 170 -6.48 -15.31 -6.87
C VAL A 170 -6.56 -13.95 -6.19
N VAL A 171 -7.66 -13.24 -6.43
CA VAL A 171 -7.99 -12.02 -5.69
C VAL A 171 -9.06 -12.36 -4.67
N SER A 172 -8.74 -12.15 -3.42
CA SER A 172 -9.67 -12.27 -2.30
C SER A 172 -9.20 -11.43 -1.13
N ASP A 173 -10.13 -10.95 -0.34
CA ASP A 173 -9.84 -10.26 0.92
C ASP A 173 -8.90 -9.06 0.78
N GLY A 174 -9.00 -8.31 -0.31
CA GLY A 174 -8.13 -7.15 -0.57
C GLY A 174 -6.68 -7.52 -0.93
N LEU A 175 -6.44 -8.74 -1.35
CA LEU A 175 -5.12 -9.23 -1.74
C LEU A 175 -5.15 -9.93 -3.10
N LEU A 176 -4.10 -9.72 -3.87
CA LEU A 176 -3.69 -10.64 -4.93
C LEU A 176 -2.77 -11.69 -4.32
N THR A 177 -3.12 -12.96 -4.48
CA THR A 177 -2.28 -14.10 -4.10
C THR A 177 -1.81 -14.86 -5.32
N ILE A 178 -0.51 -14.88 -5.56
CA ILE A 178 0.13 -15.76 -6.56
C ILE A 178 0.69 -16.97 -5.83
N THR A 179 0.21 -18.16 -6.20
CA THR A 179 0.59 -19.42 -5.53
C THR A 179 1.43 -20.30 -6.45
N ALA A 180 2.71 -20.49 -6.10
CA ALA A 180 3.52 -21.54 -6.68
C ALA A 180 3.17 -22.87 -6.02
N LYS A 181 2.90 -23.91 -6.82
CA LYS A 181 2.50 -25.24 -6.36
C LYS A 181 3.41 -26.32 -6.93
N SER A 182 3.73 -27.31 -6.09
CA SER A 182 4.29 -28.58 -6.55
C SER A 182 3.13 -29.47 -6.97
N GLU A 183 2.81 -29.46 -8.25
CA GLU A 183 1.76 -30.29 -8.85
C GLU A 183 2.12 -30.58 -10.31
N ASN A 184 1.73 -31.77 -10.78
CA ASN A 184 1.93 -32.13 -12.19
C ASN A 184 0.85 -31.47 -13.05
N PHE A 185 1.26 -30.69 -14.02
CA PHE A 185 0.38 -30.08 -15.00
C PHE A 185 1.07 -30.04 -16.37
N ASN A 186 0.44 -30.68 -17.37
CA ASN A 186 1.06 -30.91 -18.68
C ASN A 186 2.46 -31.54 -18.53
N SER A 187 3.51 -30.88 -19.04
CA SER A 187 4.91 -31.38 -18.95
C SER A 187 5.70 -30.80 -17.76
N SER A 188 5.05 -30.03 -16.88
CA SER A 188 5.70 -29.38 -15.74
C SER A 188 5.31 -30.05 -14.42
N ASN A 189 6.25 -30.04 -13.46
CA ASN A 189 6.04 -30.55 -12.10
C ASN A 189 5.67 -29.44 -11.11
N TYR A 190 5.58 -28.21 -11.61
CA TYR A 190 5.23 -27.02 -10.83
C TYR A 190 4.25 -26.17 -11.62
N THR A 191 3.37 -25.47 -10.91
CA THR A 191 2.52 -24.44 -11.50
C THR A 191 2.64 -23.16 -10.70
N SER A 192 2.43 -22.01 -11.37
CA SER A 192 2.42 -20.70 -10.76
C SER A 192 1.55 -19.75 -11.59
N SER A 193 1.66 -18.45 -11.35
CA SER A 193 1.04 -17.45 -12.22
C SER A 193 1.98 -16.29 -12.51
N ARG A 194 1.81 -15.71 -13.70
CA ARG A 194 2.45 -14.49 -14.17
C ARG A 194 1.38 -13.62 -14.78
N ILE A 195 1.20 -12.44 -14.20
CA ILE A 195 0.24 -11.44 -14.65
C ILE A 195 0.97 -10.19 -15.12
N LYS A 196 0.35 -9.46 -16.04
CA LYS A 196 0.97 -8.26 -16.62
C LYS A 196 -0.08 -7.26 -17.09
N THR A 197 0.33 -6.00 -17.19
CA THR A 197 -0.49 -4.92 -17.75
C THR A 197 -0.20 -4.64 -19.23
N GLN A 198 0.57 -5.49 -19.91
CA GLN A 198 0.97 -5.34 -21.32
C GLN A 198 -0.22 -5.15 -22.25
N GLY A 199 -0.17 -4.12 -23.13
CA GLY A 199 -1.22 -3.81 -24.08
C GLY A 199 -2.47 -3.16 -23.45
N ILE A 200 -2.50 -2.97 -22.15
CA ILE A 200 -3.62 -2.40 -21.41
C ILE A 200 -3.17 -1.13 -20.69
N LYS A 201 -2.13 -1.20 -19.89
CA LYS A 201 -1.52 -0.07 -19.16
C LYS A 201 -0.01 -0.08 -19.29
N SER A 202 0.56 1.07 -19.50
CA SER A 202 2.01 1.32 -19.46
C SER A 202 2.27 2.74 -19.02
N TRP A 203 3.38 2.97 -18.36
CA TRP A 203 3.76 4.27 -17.80
C TRP A 203 5.17 4.64 -18.24
N LYS A 204 5.44 5.94 -18.26
CA LYS A 204 6.76 6.51 -18.48
C LYS A 204 7.01 7.48 -17.34
N TYR A 205 8.05 7.20 -16.57
CA TYR A 205 8.46 7.97 -15.40
C TYR A 205 7.45 7.97 -14.24
N GLY A 206 7.87 8.52 -13.14
CA GLY A 206 7.08 8.65 -11.93
C GLY A 206 7.55 7.74 -10.79
N ARG A 207 6.68 7.52 -9.84
CA ARG A 207 6.90 6.60 -8.73
C ARG A 207 5.96 5.40 -8.88
N ILE A 208 6.49 4.22 -8.65
CA ILE A 208 5.75 2.96 -8.61
C ILE A 208 6.02 2.31 -7.28
N ASP A 209 4.96 2.02 -6.52
CA ASP A 209 5.00 1.30 -5.27
C ASP A 209 4.26 -0.02 -5.42
N VAL A 210 4.84 -1.11 -4.96
CA VAL A 210 4.16 -2.40 -4.85
C VAL A 210 4.33 -2.91 -3.43
N ARG A 211 3.22 -3.04 -2.71
CA ARG A 211 3.19 -3.62 -1.36
C ARG A 211 3.01 -5.12 -1.45
N ALA A 212 4.00 -5.87 -0.99
CA ALA A 212 3.99 -7.33 -1.07
C ALA A 212 4.64 -8.00 0.14
N ALA A 213 4.18 -9.22 0.44
CA ALA A 213 4.92 -10.21 1.22
C ALA A 213 5.38 -11.30 0.26
N LEU A 214 6.63 -11.72 0.36
CA LEU A 214 7.23 -12.62 -0.62
C LEU A 214 7.20 -14.07 -0.10
N PRO A 215 7.05 -15.07 -0.97
CA PRO A 215 7.29 -16.45 -0.61
C PRO A 215 8.76 -16.67 -0.19
N TYR A 216 9.07 -17.79 0.41
CA TYR A 216 10.43 -18.12 0.83
C TYR A 216 10.76 -19.58 0.56
N GLY A 217 12.06 -19.89 0.58
CA GLY A 217 12.58 -21.23 0.42
C GLY A 217 13.34 -21.46 -0.87
N GLN A 218 14.09 -22.56 -0.93
CA GLN A 218 14.95 -22.90 -2.05
C GLN A 218 14.16 -23.07 -3.36
N GLY A 219 14.61 -22.38 -4.41
CA GLY A 219 14.05 -22.49 -5.74
C GLY A 219 12.85 -21.59 -6.02
N ILE A 220 12.47 -20.73 -5.09
CA ILE A 220 11.42 -19.71 -5.27
C ILE A 220 12.05 -18.42 -5.80
N TRP A 221 11.45 -17.87 -6.85
CA TRP A 221 11.92 -16.62 -7.47
C TRP A 221 10.74 -15.68 -7.75
N PRO A 222 10.25 -14.95 -6.74
CA PRO A 222 9.26 -13.89 -6.94
C PRO A 222 9.89 -12.67 -7.62
N ALA A 223 9.14 -12.03 -8.52
CA ALA A 223 9.54 -10.81 -9.19
C ALA A 223 8.39 -9.80 -9.33
N ILE A 224 8.74 -8.53 -9.14
CA ILE A 224 7.97 -7.34 -9.44
C ILE A 224 8.82 -6.54 -10.41
N TRP A 225 8.44 -6.47 -11.66
CA TRP A 225 9.30 -5.97 -12.72
C TRP A 225 8.54 -5.35 -13.88
N MET A 226 9.25 -4.79 -14.82
CA MET A 226 8.68 -4.07 -15.96
C MET A 226 9.46 -4.37 -17.23
N LEU A 227 8.76 -4.44 -18.35
CA LEU A 227 9.36 -4.47 -19.69
C LEU A 227 8.89 -3.28 -20.51
N GLY A 228 9.74 -2.84 -21.43
CA GLY A 228 9.40 -1.80 -22.40
C GLY A 228 8.18 -2.19 -23.24
N ASP A 229 7.24 -1.26 -23.39
CA ASP A 229 5.96 -1.48 -24.10
C ASP A 229 6.17 -1.82 -25.59
N ASN A 230 7.36 -1.52 -26.12
CA ASN A 230 7.79 -1.83 -27.48
C ASN A 230 8.42 -3.24 -27.64
N ILE A 231 8.34 -4.11 -26.61
CA ILE A 231 9.00 -5.44 -26.63
C ILE A 231 8.66 -6.28 -27.86
N THR A 232 7.44 -6.19 -28.38
CA THR A 232 7.01 -6.96 -29.55
C THR A 232 7.75 -6.57 -30.84
N SER A 233 8.29 -5.35 -30.91
CA SER A 233 9.03 -4.84 -32.07
C SER A 233 10.54 -4.77 -31.81
N ALA A 234 10.97 -4.36 -30.63
CA ALA A 234 12.36 -4.21 -30.27
C ALA A 234 13.02 -5.53 -29.84
N GLY A 235 12.24 -6.41 -29.19
CA GLY A 235 12.76 -7.61 -28.55
C GLY A 235 13.55 -7.28 -27.27
N TRP A 236 13.84 -8.33 -26.50
CA TRP A 236 14.72 -8.22 -25.33
C TRP A 236 16.20 -8.40 -25.75
N PRO A 237 17.17 -7.67 -25.19
CA PRO A 237 17.05 -6.64 -24.14
C PRO A 237 16.82 -5.22 -24.68
N ALA A 238 16.63 -5.01 -25.98
CA ALA A 238 16.51 -3.70 -26.60
C ALA A 238 15.20 -2.96 -26.24
N CYS A 239 14.21 -3.63 -25.67
CA CYS A 239 13.03 -2.98 -25.11
C CYS A 239 13.31 -2.34 -23.73
N GLY A 240 14.39 -2.74 -23.06
CA GLY A 240 14.67 -2.41 -21.67
C GLY A 240 13.87 -3.25 -20.68
N GLU A 241 14.44 -3.47 -19.48
CA GLU A 241 13.82 -4.15 -18.34
C GLU A 241 14.19 -3.42 -17.06
N ILE A 242 13.23 -3.27 -16.16
CA ILE A 242 13.40 -2.66 -14.83
C ILE A 242 12.85 -3.65 -13.80
N ASP A 243 13.73 -4.24 -13.00
CA ASP A 243 13.35 -5.11 -11.90
C ASP A 243 13.20 -4.25 -10.66
N ILE A 244 11.97 -4.01 -10.24
CA ILE A 244 11.65 -3.25 -9.02
C ILE A 244 12.04 -4.09 -7.81
N MET A 245 11.76 -5.38 -7.86
CA MET A 245 12.09 -6.36 -6.83
C MET A 245 12.28 -7.74 -7.48
N GLU A 246 13.39 -8.36 -7.20
CA GLU A 246 13.62 -9.78 -7.38
C GLU A 246 14.16 -10.38 -6.09
N MET A 247 13.78 -11.61 -5.77
CA MET A 247 14.34 -12.37 -4.68
C MET A 247 14.59 -13.80 -5.13
N VAL A 248 15.81 -14.30 -4.97
CA VAL A 248 16.12 -15.70 -5.16
C VAL A 248 16.07 -16.39 -3.80
N GLY A 249 15.00 -17.15 -3.54
CA GLY A 249 14.76 -17.79 -2.26
C GLY A 249 15.77 -18.89 -1.95
N GLY A 250 16.01 -19.13 -0.66
CA GLY A 250 16.92 -20.18 -0.19
C GLY A 250 17.59 -19.89 1.14
N ALA A 251 18.67 -20.62 1.40
CA ALA A 251 19.39 -20.55 2.67
C ALA A 251 20.13 -19.21 2.88
N GLY A 252 20.49 -18.95 4.12
CA GLY A 252 21.28 -17.78 4.51
C GLY A 252 20.47 -16.49 4.48
N ALA A 253 20.93 -15.52 3.68
CA ALA A 253 20.26 -14.22 3.53
C ALA A 253 19.29 -14.16 2.36
N ASN A 254 19.12 -15.23 1.56
CA ASN A 254 18.37 -15.21 0.32
C ASN A 254 16.90 -14.80 0.52
N ASP A 255 16.19 -15.39 1.48
CA ASP A 255 14.78 -15.09 1.78
C ASP A 255 14.55 -13.68 2.38
N ARG A 256 15.58 -12.87 2.54
CA ARG A 256 15.55 -11.51 3.08
C ARG A 256 16.35 -10.50 2.27
N THR A 257 16.79 -10.88 1.05
CA THR A 257 17.56 -10.00 0.16
C THR A 257 16.76 -9.75 -1.10
N THR A 258 16.45 -8.48 -1.37
CA THR A 258 15.86 -8.01 -2.61
C THR A 258 16.93 -7.44 -3.51
N HIS A 259 16.74 -7.60 -4.82
CA HIS A 259 17.56 -7.02 -5.86
C HIS A 259 16.73 -6.05 -6.68
N GLY A 260 17.32 -4.94 -7.08
CA GLY A 260 16.81 -4.02 -8.07
C GLY A 260 17.80 -3.93 -9.22
N THR A 261 17.35 -4.13 -10.47
CA THR A 261 18.23 -4.27 -11.62
C THR A 261 17.64 -3.53 -12.83
N VAL A 262 18.48 -3.12 -13.74
CA VAL A 262 18.09 -2.74 -15.11
C VAL A 262 18.84 -3.58 -16.13
N HIS A 263 18.16 -3.93 -17.23
CA HIS A 263 18.75 -4.63 -18.37
C HIS A 263 18.46 -3.85 -19.63
N TRP A 264 19.48 -3.70 -20.48
CA TRP A 264 19.36 -2.96 -21.74
C TRP A 264 20.28 -3.51 -22.83
N SER A 265 20.15 -2.99 -24.03
CA SER A 265 21.03 -3.33 -25.15
C SER A 265 22.15 -2.30 -25.31
N ASN A 266 23.37 -2.64 -24.91
CA ASN A 266 24.53 -1.82 -25.19
C ASN A 266 25.19 -2.28 -26.50
N ALA A 267 25.00 -1.51 -27.58
CA ALA A 267 25.49 -1.82 -28.90
C ALA A 267 25.14 -3.24 -29.40
N GLY A 268 23.91 -3.71 -29.12
CA GLY A 268 23.45 -5.04 -29.51
C GLY A 268 23.84 -6.16 -28.54
N THR A 269 24.54 -5.84 -27.46
CA THR A 269 24.92 -6.81 -26.41
C THR A 269 24.11 -6.52 -25.13
N HIS A 270 23.63 -7.58 -24.49
CA HIS A 270 22.97 -7.45 -23.19
C HIS A 270 23.90 -6.84 -22.14
N ALA A 271 23.45 -5.79 -21.50
CA ALA A 271 24.08 -5.13 -20.37
C ALA A 271 23.11 -5.07 -19.19
N GLN A 272 23.65 -5.09 -17.97
CA GLN A 272 22.85 -4.97 -16.75
C GLN A 272 23.61 -4.20 -15.68
N TYR A 273 22.85 -3.57 -14.77
CA TYR A 273 23.39 -2.92 -13.57
C TYR A 273 22.36 -3.03 -12.44
N GLY A 274 22.79 -3.46 -11.27
CA GLY A 274 21.88 -3.68 -10.16
C GLY A 274 22.51 -3.52 -8.80
N GLY A 275 21.66 -3.42 -7.80
CA GLY A 275 22.00 -3.35 -6.38
C GLY A 275 21.06 -4.22 -5.54
N SER A 276 21.39 -4.39 -4.27
CA SER A 276 20.60 -5.22 -3.38
C SER A 276 20.45 -4.63 -1.98
N LYS A 277 19.39 -5.06 -1.29
CA LYS A 277 19.13 -4.71 0.10
C LYS A 277 18.66 -5.93 0.86
N SER A 278 19.29 -6.20 2.01
CA SER A 278 18.84 -7.26 2.92
C SER A 278 18.14 -6.64 4.13
N LEU A 279 17.09 -7.31 4.61
CA LEU A 279 16.56 -7.05 5.96
C LEU A 279 17.63 -7.39 7.00
N THR A 280 17.65 -6.66 8.10
CA THR A 280 18.57 -6.93 9.21
C THR A 280 18.25 -8.24 9.94
N SER A 281 16.98 -8.64 9.94
CA SER A 281 16.47 -9.89 10.53
C SER A 281 15.17 -10.31 9.86
N GLY A 282 14.73 -11.55 10.08
CA GLY A 282 13.49 -12.09 9.52
C GLY A 282 13.58 -12.38 8.02
N LYS A 283 12.43 -12.48 7.38
CA LYS A 283 12.24 -12.75 5.96
C LYS A 283 11.21 -11.78 5.38
N PHE A 284 11.21 -11.59 4.09
CA PHE A 284 10.15 -10.85 3.38
C PHE A 284 8.77 -11.51 3.43
N ALA A 285 8.70 -12.74 3.92
CA ALA A 285 7.44 -13.44 4.19
C ALA A 285 6.78 -13.05 5.53
N ASP A 286 7.53 -12.50 6.47
CA ASP A 286 7.07 -12.27 7.84
C ASP A 286 6.15 -11.05 7.96
N ASN A 287 6.31 -10.07 7.05
CA ASN A 287 5.54 -8.83 7.01
C ASN A 287 5.36 -8.36 5.55
N PHE A 288 4.39 -7.46 5.34
CA PHE A 288 4.34 -6.72 4.09
C PHE A 288 5.43 -5.65 4.05
N HIS A 289 6.06 -5.51 2.90
CA HIS A 289 7.05 -4.48 2.58
C HIS A 289 6.60 -3.69 1.34
N VAL A 290 7.09 -2.48 1.17
CA VAL A 290 6.83 -1.65 -0.01
C VAL A 290 8.10 -1.60 -0.86
N PHE A 291 8.05 -2.23 -2.02
CA PHE A 291 9.10 -2.21 -3.03
C PHE A 291 8.78 -1.10 -4.02
N SER A 292 9.69 -0.16 -4.20
CA SER A 292 9.42 1.03 -4.99
C SER A 292 10.55 1.39 -5.92
N ILE A 293 10.18 2.07 -7.01
CA ILE A 293 11.12 2.89 -7.79
C ILE A 293 10.62 4.32 -7.88
N THR A 294 11.55 5.27 -7.95
CA THR A 294 11.32 6.58 -8.55
C THR A 294 12.14 6.67 -9.83
N TRP A 295 11.51 7.12 -10.90
CA TRP A 295 12.09 7.05 -12.23
C TRP A 295 11.79 8.35 -12.99
N ASP A 296 12.84 8.93 -13.57
CA ASP A 296 12.74 10.09 -14.44
C ASP A 296 13.58 9.91 -15.73
N ALA A 297 13.81 10.99 -16.48
CA ALA A 297 14.56 10.93 -17.74
C ALA A 297 16.05 10.61 -17.55
N ASN A 298 16.58 10.77 -16.34
CA ASN A 298 18.01 10.72 -16.05
C ASN A 298 18.39 9.60 -15.09
N SER A 299 17.45 9.12 -14.27
CA SER A 299 17.77 8.17 -13.20
C SER A 299 16.61 7.27 -12.83
N ILE A 300 16.95 6.12 -12.25
CA ILE A 300 16.04 5.24 -11.54
C ILE A 300 16.63 4.99 -10.17
N HIS A 301 15.79 5.14 -9.12
CA HIS A 301 16.15 4.90 -7.73
C HIS A 301 15.26 3.81 -7.17
N TRP A 302 15.83 2.84 -6.45
CA TRP A 302 15.11 1.75 -5.79
C TRP A 302 14.98 2.02 -4.29
N LEU A 303 13.78 1.83 -3.77
CA LEU A 303 13.48 2.01 -2.35
C LEU A 303 12.84 0.74 -1.79
N LEU A 304 13.24 0.40 -0.57
CA LEU A 304 12.57 -0.59 0.27
C LEU A 304 12.00 0.15 1.48
N ASP A 305 10.68 0.06 1.69
CA ASP A 305 10.00 0.71 2.80
C ASP A 305 10.29 2.22 2.87
N ASN A 306 10.26 2.86 1.70
CA ASN A 306 10.56 4.27 1.48
C ASN A 306 12.01 4.69 1.80
N VAL A 307 12.94 3.73 1.93
CA VAL A 307 14.37 4.00 2.12
C VAL A 307 15.12 3.60 0.85
N GLU A 308 15.76 4.56 0.19
CA GLU A 308 16.57 4.29 -1.00
C GLU A 308 17.76 3.39 -0.66
N PHE A 309 18.04 2.41 -1.52
CA PHE A 309 19.16 1.51 -1.37
C PHE A 309 20.03 1.38 -2.62
N HIS A 310 19.52 1.80 -3.78
CA HIS A 310 20.23 1.70 -5.06
C HIS A 310 19.73 2.75 -6.02
N SER A 311 20.60 3.18 -6.93
CA SER A 311 20.24 4.08 -8.03
C SER A 311 21.12 3.84 -9.28
N VAL A 312 20.62 4.22 -10.44
CA VAL A 312 21.34 4.18 -11.71
C VAL A 312 21.11 5.48 -12.48
N ASP A 313 22.17 6.01 -13.07
CA ASP A 313 22.11 7.08 -14.07
C ASP A 313 21.71 6.48 -15.42
N THR A 314 20.53 6.81 -15.94
CA THR A 314 20.00 6.38 -17.23
C THR A 314 20.13 7.44 -18.31
N SER A 315 20.84 8.56 -18.03
CA SER A 315 21.07 9.64 -18.99
C SER A 315 21.97 9.28 -20.19
N PRO A 316 22.92 8.27 -20.10
CA PRO A 316 23.71 7.86 -21.24
C PRO A 316 22.85 7.44 -22.45
N ALA A 317 23.40 7.67 -23.65
CA ALA A 317 22.66 7.41 -24.90
C ALA A 317 22.35 5.93 -25.11
N GLU A 318 23.22 5.04 -24.65
CA GLU A 318 23.08 3.59 -24.70
C GLU A 318 21.97 3.04 -23.75
N MET A 319 21.42 3.88 -22.90
CA MET A 319 20.29 3.55 -21.99
C MET A 319 18.99 4.24 -22.43
N ALA A 320 18.83 4.46 -23.73
CA ALA A 320 17.68 5.17 -24.30
C ALA A 320 16.35 4.44 -24.04
N GLU A 321 16.39 3.13 -23.84
CA GLU A 321 15.23 2.27 -23.54
C GLU A 321 14.46 2.76 -22.30
N PHE A 322 15.18 3.27 -21.28
CA PHE A 322 14.56 3.77 -20.06
C PHE A 322 13.87 5.14 -20.23
N ARG A 323 13.82 5.68 -21.42
CA ARG A 323 13.06 6.87 -21.80
C ARG A 323 11.78 6.54 -22.58
N GLU A 324 11.38 5.27 -22.58
CA GLU A 324 10.13 4.78 -23.18
C GLU A 324 9.10 4.39 -22.13
N LYS A 325 7.93 3.89 -22.54
CA LYS A 325 6.90 3.38 -21.66
C LYS A 325 7.17 1.93 -21.27
N PHE A 326 6.87 1.58 -20.04
CA PHE A 326 7.01 0.23 -19.50
C PHE A 326 5.68 -0.26 -18.91
N PHE A 327 5.39 -1.54 -19.06
CA PHE A 327 4.28 -2.22 -18.40
C PHE A 327 4.77 -3.07 -17.22
N ILE A 328 3.90 -3.34 -16.26
CA ILE A 328 4.23 -4.06 -15.02
C ILE A 328 3.98 -5.56 -15.21
N ILE A 329 4.82 -6.38 -14.59
CA ILE A 329 4.72 -7.84 -14.52
C ILE A 329 4.90 -8.27 -13.06
N LEU A 330 4.05 -9.21 -12.60
CA LEU A 330 4.14 -9.84 -11.29
C LEU A 330 4.13 -11.35 -11.48
N ASN A 331 5.08 -12.06 -10.88
CA ASN A 331 5.14 -13.52 -10.93
C ASN A 331 5.89 -14.14 -9.74
N VAL A 332 5.75 -15.45 -9.62
CA VAL A 332 6.64 -16.34 -8.84
C VAL A 332 7.10 -17.44 -9.77
N ALA A 333 8.42 -17.54 -9.99
CA ALA A 333 9.05 -18.59 -10.77
C ALA A 333 9.63 -19.69 -9.85
#